data_0c3cba6ea0fd4335286c441ee79be498
#
_entry.id   0c3cba6ea0fd4335286c441ee79be498
#
_cell.length_a   1.000
_cell.length_b   1.000
_cell.length_c   1.000
_cell.angle_alpha   90.00
_cell.angle_beta   90.00
_cell.angle_gamma   90.00
#
_symmetry.space_group_name_H-M   'P 1'
#
loop_
_entity.id
_entity.type
_entity.pdbx_description
1 polymer ?
#
loop_
_entity_poly.entity_id
_entity_poly.type
_entity_poly.pdbx_seq_one_letter_code
_entity_poly.pdbx_strand_id
1 'polypeptide(L)'
;VPQALRPIFRHGLDTLPLVTIATLWGLLALTLLIWRAKMPRLGVADMLSGMALVHGTVLALVVWPWWANTLQGPIKALGLEARNWPSSVGQIGGNWPSFAFYRQQALLPKGTPASLYLAPESQVPPGARVWAKNKGMVLFQTETASRP
;
A
#
# COMPACT_ATOMS: atom_id res chain seq x y z
N VAL A 1 -0.63 7.67 13.20
CA VAL A 1 -0.02 6.68 12.28
C VAL A 1 1.31 6.27 12.89
N PRO A 2 1.60 4.96 13.03
CA PRO A 2 2.90 4.48 13.50
C PRO A 2 4.04 5.09 12.67
N GLN A 3 5.13 5.49 13.33
CA GLN A 3 6.25 6.16 12.65
C GLN A 3 6.81 5.36 11.46
N ALA A 4 6.82 4.03 11.58
CA ALA A 4 7.26 3.11 10.52
C ALA A 4 6.44 3.21 9.21
N LEU A 5 5.18 3.61 9.28
CA LEU A 5 4.29 3.71 8.12
C LEU A 5 4.25 5.11 7.49
N ARG A 6 4.80 6.13 8.17
CA ARG A 6 4.77 7.51 7.67
C ARG A 6 5.33 7.67 6.24
N PRO A 7 6.50 7.10 5.87
CA PRO A 7 7.03 7.25 4.51
C PRO A 7 6.13 6.60 3.46
N ILE A 8 5.52 5.46 3.78
CA ILE A 8 4.59 4.77 2.88
C ILE A 8 3.34 5.63 2.65
N PHE A 9 2.77 6.19 3.73
CA PHE A 9 1.61 7.08 3.63
C PHE A 9 1.91 8.36 2.87
N ARG A 10 3.05 8.99 3.14
CA ARG A 10 3.45 10.21 2.42
C ARG A 10 3.55 9.96 0.92
N HIS A 11 4.22 8.89 0.52
CA HIS A 11 4.31 8.52 -0.89
C HIS A 11 2.94 8.15 -1.49
N GLY A 12 2.06 7.52 -0.71
CA GLY A 12 0.69 7.23 -1.11
C GLY A 12 -0.11 8.51 -1.37
N LEU A 13 0.03 9.52 -0.52
CA LEU A 13 -0.64 10.81 -0.71
C LEU A 13 -0.16 11.52 -1.99
N ASP A 14 1.14 11.46 -2.30
CA ASP A 14 1.71 12.04 -3.53
C ASP A 14 1.16 11.35 -4.79
N THR A 15 0.71 10.10 -4.68
CA THR A 15 0.14 9.31 -5.79
C THR A 15 -1.39 9.25 -5.74
N LEU A 16 -2.03 10.02 -4.87
CA LEU A 16 -3.49 10.01 -4.74
C LEU A 16 -4.14 10.43 -6.06
N PRO A 17 -5.05 9.64 -6.63
CA PRO A 17 -5.68 9.94 -7.90
C PRO A 17 -6.78 10.99 -7.75
N LEU A 18 -6.43 12.17 -7.20
CA LEU A 18 -7.38 13.26 -6.91
C LEU A 18 -8.13 13.71 -8.15
N VAL A 19 -7.42 13.81 -9.29
CA VAL A 19 -8.06 14.20 -10.56
C VAL A 19 -9.09 13.14 -10.97
N THR A 20 -8.74 11.86 -10.88
CA THR A 20 -9.66 10.76 -11.20
C THR A 20 -10.88 10.77 -10.28
N ILE A 21 -10.65 10.94 -8.98
CA ILE A 21 -11.73 11.03 -7.98
C ILE A 21 -12.63 12.23 -8.27
N ALA A 22 -12.07 13.41 -8.47
CA ALA A 22 -12.82 14.63 -8.79
C ALA A 22 -13.62 14.49 -10.09
N THR A 23 -13.04 13.89 -11.14
CA THR A 23 -13.72 13.63 -12.42
C THR A 23 -14.90 12.69 -12.25
N LEU A 24 -14.73 11.59 -11.52
CA LEU A 24 -15.80 10.64 -11.24
C LEU A 24 -16.94 11.28 -10.45
N TRP A 25 -16.61 12.11 -9.46
CA TRP A 25 -17.60 12.87 -8.69
C TRP A 25 -18.33 13.91 -9.56
N GLY A 26 -17.60 14.60 -10.43
CA GLY A 26 -18.17 15.55 -11.38
C GLY A 26 -19.14 14.88 -12.36
N LEU A 27 -18.75 13.74 -12.93
CA LEU A 27 -19.61 12.94 -13.81
C LEU A 27 -20.85 12.42 -13.08
N LEU A 28 -20.69 11.99 -11.83
CA LEU A 28 -21.83 11.58 -11.01
C LEU A 28 -22.80 12.73 -10.78
N ALA A 29 -22.30 13.87 -10.34
CA ALA A 29 -23.14 15.05 -10.08
C ALA A 29 -23.89 15.46 -11.36
N LEU A 30 -23.22 15.47 -12.52
CA LEU A 30 -23.81 15.76 -13.82
C LEU A 30 -24.89 14.73 -14.16
N THR A 31 -24.64 13.44 -13.99
CA THR A 31 -25.60 12.37 -14.24
C THR A 31 -26.85 12.52 -13.38
N LEU A 32 -26.69 12.83 -12.10
CA LEU A 32 -27.79 13.08 -11.17
C LEU A 32 -28.60 14.31 -11.55
N LEU A 33 -27.95 15.39 -11.99
CA LEU A 33 -28.63 16.59 -12.47
C LEU A 33 -29.46 16.30 -13.73
N ILE A 34 -28.90 15.59 -14.71
CA ILE A 34 -29.59 15.18 -15.92
C ILE A 34 -30.78 14.27 -15.58
N TRP A 35 -30.56 13.31 -14.69
CA TRP A 35 -31.61 12.38 -14.25
C TRP A 35 -32.74 13.11 -13.53
N ARG A 36 -32.40 14.02 -12.62
CA ARG A 36 -33.39 14.89 -11.94
C ARG A 36 -34.22 15.72 -12.93
N ALA A 37 -33.56 16.27 -13.95
CA ALA A 37 -34.24 17.10 -14.96
C ALA A 37 -35.20 16.27 -15.83
N LYS A 38 -34.84 15.02 -16.17
CA LYS A 38 -35.65 14.13 -17.01
C LYS A 38 -36.71 13.33 -16.26
N MET A 39 -36.52 13.10 -14.96
CA MET A 39 -37.42 12.27 -14.14
C MET A 39 -37.83 13.01 -12.87
N PRO A 40 -38.69 14.06 -12.97
CA PRO A 40 -39.07 14.89 -11.83
C PRO A 40 -39.89 14.14 -10.76
N ARG A 41 -40.38 12.92 -11.06
CA ARG A 41 -41.17 12.09 -10.14
C ARG A 41 -40.33 11.22 -9.19
N LEU A 42 -39.00 11.18 -9.37
CA LEU A 42 -38.13 10.43 -8.46
C LEU A 42 -38.11 11.05 -7.07
N GLY A 43 -38.38 10.23 -6.07
CA GLY A 43 -38.30 10.61 -4.67
C GLY A 43 -36.90 10.89 -4.19
N VAL A 44 -36.77 11.58 -3.07
CA VAL A 44 -35.49 11.81 -2.41
C VAL A 44 -34.75 10.49 -2.09
N ALA A 45 -35.50 9.45 -1.71
CA ALA A 45 -34.97 8.13 -1.42
C ALA A 45 -34.26 7.50 -2.63
N ASP A 46 -34.84 7.63 -3.83
CA ASP A 46 -34.24 7.08 -5.07
C ASP A 46 -32.94 7.81 -5.41
N MET A 47 -32.91 9.13 -5.21
CA MET A 47 -31.70 9.94 -5.40
C MET A 47 -30.60 9.54 -4.43
N LEU A 48 -30.93 9.38 -3.15
CA LEU A 48 -29.96 8.96 -2.11
C LEU A 48 -29.43 7.54 -2.40
N SER A 49 -30.28 6.62 -2.84
CA SER A 49 -29.89 5.27 -3.22
C SER A 49 -28.93 5.27 -4.43
N GLY A 50 -29.22 6.08 -5.43
CA GLY A 50 -28.34 6.26 -6.59
C GLY A 50 -26.99 6.85 -6.19
N MET A 51 -26.98 7.86 -5.34
CA MET A 51 -25.74 8.44 -4.80
C MET A 51 -24.92 7.40 -4.01
N ALA A 52 -25.56 6.62 -3.14
CA ALA A 52 -24.89 5.58 -2.36
C ALA A 52 -24.27 4.50 -3.26
N LEU A 53 -24.99 4.07 -4.30
CA LEU A 53 -24.48 3.09 -5.26
C LEU A 53 -23.21 3.59 -5.94
N VAL A 54 -23.22 4.83 -6.44
CA VAL A 54 -22.04 5.36 -7.15
C VAL A 54 -20.89 5.64 -6.19
N HIS A 55 -21.14 6.15 -4.98
CA HIS A 55 -20.12 6.25 -3.95
C HIS A 55 -19.46 4.90 -3.67
N GLY A 56 -20.28 3.86 -3.43
CA GLY A 56 -19.77 2.51 -3.20
C GLY A 56 -18.93 2.01 -4.36
N THR A 57 -19.36 2.28 -5.60
CA THR A 57 -18.60 1.90 -6.80
C THR A 57 -17.26 2.63 -6.89
N VAL A 58 -17.22 3.95 -6.66
CA VAL A 58 -15.97 4.73 -6.66
C VAL A 58 -15.03 4.24 -5.55
N LEU A 59 -15.54 3.99 -4.36
CA LEU A 59 -14.75 3.44 -3.25
C LEU A 59 -14.17 2.08 -3.61
N ALA A 60 -14.99 1.18 -4.17
CA ALA A 60 -14.57 -0.18 -4.49
C ALA A 60 -13.58 -0.24 -5.65
N LEU A 61 -13.79 0.53 -6.72
CA LEU A 61 -13.01 0.40 -7.97
C LEU A 61 -11.81 1.36 -8.05
N VAL A 62 -11.82 2.45 -7.30
CA VAL A 62 -10.75 3.47 -7.36
C VAL A 62 -10.01 3.59 -6.04
N VAL A 63 -10.73 3.90 -4.96
CA VAL A 63 -10.09 4.21 -3.68
C VAL A 63 -9.48 2.97 -3.05
N TRP A 64 -10.18 1.84 -3.04
CA TRP A 64 -9.69 0.61 -2.43
C TRP A 64 -8.47 0.01 -3.13
N PRO A 65 -8.43 -0.14 -4.48
CA PRO A 65 -7.23 -0.59 -5.16
C PRO A 65 -6.03 0.35 -4.99
N TRP A 66 -6.27 1.67 -5.03
CA TRP A 66 -5.21 2.65 -4.75
C TRP A 66 -4.65 2.47 -3.32
N TRP A 67 -5.53 2.35 -2.33
CA TRP A 67 -5.15 2.14 -0.94
C TRP A 67 -4.36 0.85 -0.74
N ALA A 68 -4.86 -0.25 -1.29
CA ALA A 68 -4.18 -1.55 -1.24
C ALA A 68 -2.79 -1.48 -1.89
N ASN A 69 -2.67 -0.86 -3.06
CA ASN A 69 -1.39 -0.67 -3.73
C ASN A 69 -0.43 0.24 -2.95
N THR A 70 -0.94 1.26 -2.28
CA THR A 70 -0.14 2.15 -1.45
C THR A 70 0.46 1.42 -0.25
N LEU A 71 -0.34 0.62 0.44
CA LEU A 71 0.09 -0.08 1.65
C LEU A 71 0.90 -1.34 1.36
N GLN A 72 0.50 -2.12 0.37
CA GLN A 72 1.09 -3.42 0.10
C GLN A 72 2.08 -3.42 -1.08
N GLY A 73 1.96 -2.47 -1.99
CA GLY A 73 2.77 -2.42 -3.21
C GLY A 73 4.28 -2.50 -2.95
N PRO A 74 4.86 -1.70 -2.05
CA PRO A 74 6.28 -1.76 -1.73
C PRO A 74 6.71 -3.10 -1.18
N ILE A 75 5.92 -3.65 -0.25
CA ILE A 75 6.19 -4.92 0.42
C ILE A 75 6.02 -6.09 -0.55
N LYS A 76 5.00 -6.03 -1.41
CA LYS A 76 4.77 -7.00 -2.47
C LYS A 76 5.93 -7.04 -3.45
N ALA A 77 6.38 -5.87 -3.95
CA ALA A 77 7.48 -5.77 -4.90
C ALA A 77 8.76 -6.38 -4.33
N LEU A 78 9.14 -5.99 -3.11
CA LEU A 78 10.31 -6.54 -2.42
C LEU A 78 10.18 -8.04 -2.13
N GLY A 79 8.98 -8.51 -1.76
CA GLY A 79 8.72 -9.93 -1.51
C GLY A 79 8.87 -10.78 -2.77
N LEU A 80 8.37 -10.30 -3.91
CA LEU A 80 8.50 -10.98 -5.19
C LEU A 80 9.96 -11.00 -5.67
N GLU A 81 10.70 -9.89 -5.51
CA GLU A 81 12.12 -9.81 -5.84
C GLU A 81 12.96 -10.76 -4.99
N ALA A 82 12.68 -10.83 -3.69
CA ALA A 82 13.39 -11.71 -2.75
C ALA A 82 12.93 -13.18 -2.81
N ARG A 83 11.97 -13.55 -3.64
CA ARG A 83 11.38 -14.90 -3.68
C ARG A 83 12.40 -16.00 -3.93
N ASN A 84 13.35 -15.73 -4.83
CA ASN A 84 14.36 -16.71 -5.25
C ASN A 84 15.67 -16.61 -4.42
N TRP A 85 15.70 -15.76 -3.40
CA TRP A 85 16.89 -15.61 -2.57
C TRP A 85 16.88 -16.65 -1.45
N PRO A 86 17.94 -17.45 -1.33
CA PRO A 86 18.03 -18.50 -0.31
C PRO A 86 18.28 -17.96 1.11
N SER A 87 18.46 -16.64 1.26
CA SER A 87 18.84 -16.00 2.50
C SER A 87 17.70 -15.94 3.50
N SER A 88 17.97 -16.12 4.79
CA SER A 88 17.00 -15.85 5.84
C SER A 88 16.70 -14.33 5.94
N VAL A 89 15.44 -13.97 6.13
CA VAL A 89 15.05 -12.56 6.28
C VAL A 89 14.41 -12.33 7.65
N GLY A 90 15.01 -11.42 8.40
CA GLY A 90 14.45 -10.87 9.64
C GLY A 90 13.59 -9.64 9.36
N GLN A 91 12.95 -9.13 10.42
CA GLN A 91 12.08 -7.96 10.31
C GLN A 91 12.40 -6.93 11.39
N ILE A 92 12.43 -5.66 11.01
CA ILE A 92 12.67 -4.52 11.90
C ILE A 92 11.53 -3.51 11.71
N GLY A 93 11.12 -2.89 12.82
CA GLY A 93 10.14 -1.80 12.82
C GLY A 93 8.69 -2.20 12.64
N GLY A 94 8.38 -3.45 12.38
CA GLY A 94 7.01 -3.92 12.22
C GLY A 94 6.92 -5.42 12.01
N ASN A 95 5.69 -5.91 11.92
CA ASN A 95 5.39 -7.27 11.44
C ASN A 95 4.88 -7.17 10.00
N TRP A 96 5.52 -7.89 9.08
CA TRP A 96 5.28 -7.78 7.65
C TRP A 96 4.82 -9.12 7.04
N PRO A 97 3.65 -9.66 7.43
CA PRO A 97 3.17 -10.97 6.96
C PRO A 97 2.96 -10.99 5.44
N SER A 98 2.59 -9.86 4.85
CA SER A 98 2.44 -9.75 3.39
C SER A 98 3.76 -10.00 2.65
N PHE A 99 4.90 -9.60 3.22
CA PHE A 99 6.20 -9.91 2.63
C PHE A 99 6.47 -11.41 2.60
N ALA A 100 6.24 -12.11 3.73
CA ALA A 100 6.40 -13.56 3.81
C ALA A 100 5.50 -14.28 2.80
N PHE A 101 4.26 -13.81 2.64
CA PHE A 101 3.31 -14.35 1.67
C PHE A 101 3.82 -14.22 0.23
N TYR A 102 4.28 -13.04 -0.18
CA TYR A 102 4.75 -12.81 -1.55
C TYR A 102 6.11 -13.48 -1.81
N ARG A 103 6.97 -13.52 -0.80
CA ARG A 103 8.24 -14.25 -0.87
C ARG A 103 8.06 -15.77 -0.89
N GLN A 104 6.92 -16.28 -0.39
CA GLN A 104 6.65 -17.72 -0.17
C GLN A 104 7.63 -18.40 0.79
N GLN A 105 8.19 -17.65 1.72
CA GLN A 105 9.08 -18.13 2.77
C GLN A 105 8.79 -17.38 4.06
N ALA A 106 8.91 -18.07 5.20
CA ALA A 106 8.70 -17.46 6.49
C ALA A 106 9.75 -16.38 6.79
N LEU A 107 9.31 -15.33 7.48
CA LEU A 107 10.23 -14.38 8.13
C LEU A 107 10.70 -14.95 9.46
N LEU A 108 11.93 -14.65 9.83
CA LEU A 108 12.42 -14.98 11.14
C LEU A 108 11.71 -14.14 12.22
N PRO A 109 11.50 -14.71 13.42
CA PRO A 109 10.98 -13.96 14.56
C PRO A 109 11.81 -12.71 14.83
N LYS A 110 11.15 -11.67 15.37
CA LYS A 110 11.81 -10.42 15.72
C LYS A 110 12.94 -10.67 16.72
N GLY A 111 14.11 -10.09 16.44
CA GLY A 111 15.32 -10.26 17.27
C GLY A 111 16.17 -11.48 16.94
N THR A 112 15.73 -12.34 16.01
CA THR A 112 16.55 -13.46 15.53
C THR A 112 17.56 -12.94 14.50
N PRO A 113 18.86 -13.33 14.62
CA PRO A 113 19.85 -12.98 13.60
C PRO A 113 19.45 -13.51 12.23
N ALA A 114 19.54 -12.65 11.22
CA ALA A 114 19.17 -12.97 9.85
C ALA A 114 20.27 -12.51 8.88
N SER A 115 20.31 -13.12 7.70
CA SER A 115 21.24 -12.70 6.63
C SER A 115 20.81 -11.36 6.02
N LEU A 116 19.51 -11.14 5.93
CA LEU A 116 18.90 -9.91 5.41
C LEU A 116 17.84 -9.41 6.39
N TYR A 117 17.56 -8.12 6.34
CA TYR A 117 16.51 -7.50 7.15
C TYR A 117 15.59 -6.67 6.26
N LEU A 118 14.28 -6.82 6.48
CA LEU A 118 13.26 -5.93 5.94
C LEU A 118 12.93 -4.85 6.98
N ALA A 119 13.09 -3.59 6.60
CA ALA A 119 12.77 -2.45 7.45
C ALA A 119 12.29 -1.23 6.67
N PRO A 120 11.62 -0.28 7.33
CA PRO A 120 11.49 1.07 6.83
C PRO A 120 12.87 1.71 6.65
N GLU A 121 13.03 2.52 5.60
CA GLU A 121 14.29 3.20 5.27
C GLU A 121 14.85 4.02 6.45
N SER A 122 13.97 4.62 7.24
CA SER A 122 14.34 5.40 8.44
C SER A 122 14.98 4.57 9.57
N GLN A 123 14.93 3.26 9.47
CA GLN A 123 15.48 2.33 10.48
C GLN A 123 16.66 1.51 9.95
N VAL A 124 17.15 1.84 8.77
CA VAL A 124 18.34 1.20 8.20
C VAL A 124 19.58 1.79 8.90
N PRO A 125 20.45 0.95 9.49
CA PRO A 125 21.69 1.42 10.10
C PRO A 125 22.63 2.07 9.08
N PRO A 126 23.41 3.09 9.47
CA PRO A 126 24.45 3.62 8.61
C PRO A 126 25.47 2.52 8.28
N GLY A 127 25.94 2.48 7.02
CA GLY A 127 26.87 1.46 6.54
C GLY A 127 26.24 0.12 6.15
N ALA A 128 24.93 -0.09 6.33
CA ALA A 128 24.28 -1.30 5.89
C ALA A 128 24.28 -1.42 4.36
N ARG A 129 24.55 -2.61 3.84
CA ARG A 129 24.47 -2.88 2.41
C ARG A 129 23.03 -3.06 1.98
N VAL A 130 22.51 -2.10 1.20
CA VAL A 130 21.16 -2.17 0.63
C VAL A 130 21.15 -3.10 -0.58
N TRP A 131 20.24 -4.08 -0.56
CA TRP A 131 20.01 -5.04 -1.64
C TRP A 131 18.87 -4.62 -2.55
N ALA A 132 17.77 -4.19 -1.96
CA ALA A 132 16.62 -3.71 -2.70
C ALA A 132 15.89 -2.61 -1.91
N LYS A 133 15.31 -1.66 -2.62
CA LYS A 133 14.55 -0.56 -2.03
C LYS A 133 13.30 -0.28 -2.86
N ASN A 134 12.17 -0.12 -2.18
CA ASN A 134 10.93 0.27 -2.81
C ASN A 134 10.10 1.16 -1.88
N LYS A 135 9.82 2.39 -2.33
CA LYS A 135 8.89 3.35 -1.70
C LYS A 135 9.00 3.42 -0.16
N GLY A 136 10.23 3.60 0.34
CA GLY A 136 10.49 3.76 1.77
C GLY A 136 10.62 2.45 2.57
N MET A 137 10.54 1.30 1.91
CA MET A 137 10.90 -0.01 2.45
C MET A 137 12.22 -0.49 1.83
N VAL A 138 13.04 -1.14 2.64
CA VAL A 138 14.40 -1.55 2.26
C VAL A 138 14.68 -2.98 2.72
N LEU A 139 15.30 -3.76 1.84
CA LEU A 139 15.99 -5.01 2.17
C LEU A 139 17.47 -4.71 2.27
N PHE A 140 18.08 -4.99 3.41
CA PHE A 140 19.48 -4.70 3.66
C PHE A 140 20.15 -5.79 4.47
N GLN A 141 21.49 -5.80 4.39
CA GLN A 141 22.37 -6.67 5.16
C GLN A 141 23.19 -5.82 6.13
N THR A 142 23.31 -6.26 7.38
CA THR A 142 24.21 -5.66 8.34
C THR A 142 25.61 -6.31 8.23
N GLU A 143 26.67 -5.54 8.43
CA GLU A 143 28.06 -6.07 8.38
C GLU A 143 28.30 -7.19 9.39
N THR A 144 27.53 -7.21 10.48
CA THR A 144 27.63 -8.25 11.53
C THR A 144 27.19 -9.64 11.04
N ALA A 145 26.38 -9.72 9.97
CA ALA A 145 25.93 -10.98 9.39
C ALA A 145 26.93 -11.62 8.40
N SER A 146 28.00 -10.92 8.06
CA SER A 146 29.01 -11.39 7.10
C SER A 146 30.25 -12.04 7.75
N ARG A 147 30.28 -12.19 9.07
CA ARG A 147 31.32 -12.98 9.74
C ARG A 147 30.85 -14.42 9.95
N PRO A 148 31.43 -15.40 9.26
CA PRO A 148 31.20 -16.83 9.51
C PRO A 148 31.69 -17.24 10.91
#